data_54c0194220b554f85638c3390950aa9f
#
_entry.id   54c0194220b554f85638c3390950aa9f
#
_cell.length_a   1.000
_cell.length_b   1.000
_cell.length_c   1.000
_cell.angle_alpha   90.00
_cell.angle_beta   90.00
_cell.angle_gamma   90.00
#
_symmetry.space_group_name_H-M   'P 1'
#
loop_
_entity.id
_entity.type
_entity.pdbx_description
1 polymer ?
#
loop_
_entity_poly.entity_id
_entity_poly.type
_entity_poly.pdbx_seq_one_letter_code
_entity_poly.pdbx_strand_id
1 'polypeptide(L)'
;KHYSEMLPVEYVPTDQYMQVYHNALKHYAKPVANAVGMLADKIIENKGKKMVLVSLARAGIPIGILVKRYIKFKYGINVPHYSISIIRGRGIDDNAMKYLLEKYRPQQILFVDGWIGKGAILNELKKDISAYEGVSADIAVVADPANVTELCGTHEDILIPSSCLNSTVSGLISRTFLRDDIIGRDDFHGAVYYGELTDSDLSYDFIETIEKEFNMENTPDLEKRVESQGIDEVINIGKNFGIDDINLIKPGI
;
A
#
# COMPACT_ATOMS: atom_id res chain seq x y z
N LYS A 1 -8.42 -24.69 -0.83
CA LYS A 1 -8.19 -23.78 0.32
C LYS A 1 -7.87 -22.41 -0.21
N HIS A 2 -8.41 -21.37 0.42
CA HIS A 2 -8.10 -19.99 0.09
C HIS A 2 -6.66 -19.67 0.55
N TYR A 3 -5.95 -18.77 -0.14
CA TYR A 3 -4.56 -18.43 0.21
C TYR A 3 -4.40 -17.90 1.65
N SER A 4 -5.43 -17.22 2.17
CA SER A 4 -5.43 -16.70 3.55
C SER A 4 -5.55 -17.78 4.64
N GLU A 5 -5.83 -19.02 4.26
CA GLU A 5 -5.90 -20.16 5.19
C GLU A 5 -4.59 -20.96 5.24
N MET A 6 -3.64 -20.60 4.38
CA MET A 6 -2.37 -21.30 4.28
C MET A 6 -1.29 -20.60 5.09
N LEU A 7 -0.46 -21.39 5.77
CA LEU A 7 0.74 -20.91 6.43
C LEU A 7 1.90 -21.03 5.42
N PRO A 8 2.37 -19.93 4.85
CA PRO A 8 3.52 -19.97 3.96
C PRO A 8 4.78 -20.35 4.74
N VAL A 9 5.69 -21.06 4.07
CA VAL A 9 7.04 -21.26 4.58
C VAL A 9 7.87 -20.08 4.09
N GLU A 10 8.45 -19.33 5.01
CA GLU A 10 9.31 -18.19 4.71
C GLU A 10 10.79 -18.59 4.82
N TYR A 11 11.62 -18.01 3.99
CA TYR A 11 13.04 -18.33 3.91
C TYR A 11 13.88 -17.05 4.00
N VAL A 12 15.07 -17.17 4.57
CA VAL A 12 16.09 -16.12 4.46
C VAL A 12 16.50 -15.98 2.97
N PRO A 13 16.42 -14.78 2.40
CA PRO A 13 16.83 -14.56 1.01
C PRO A 13 18.29 -14.88 0.77
N THR A 14 18.62 -15.28 -0.44
CA THR A 14 20.01 -15.52 -0.85
C THR A 14 20.80 -14.20 -0.94
N ASP A 15 22.12 -14.28 -0.83
CA ASP A 15 23.00 -13.10 -0.96
C ASP A 15 22.79 -12.39 -2.31
N GLN A 16 22.59 -13.15 -3.39
CA GLN A 16 22.30 -12.58 -4.71
C GLN A 16 21.01 -11.77 -4.72
N TYR A 17 19.95 -12.30 -4.08
CA TYR A 17 18.68 -11.59 -3.94
C TYR A 17 18.85 -10.30 -3.12
N MET A 18 19.61 -10.37 -2.04
CA MET A 18 19.92 -9.22 -1.19
C MET A 18 20.69 -8.13 -1.93
N GLN A 19 21.62 -8.50 -2.81
CA GLN A 19 22.30 -7.54 -3.68
C GLN A 19 21.34 -6.80 -4.61
N VAL A 20 20.37 -7.52 -5.20
CA VAL A 20 19.32 -6.90 -6.04
C VAL A 20 18.47 -5.93 -5.22
N TYR A 21 18.06 -6.34 -4.01
CA TYR A 21 17.31 -5.46 -3.11
C TYR A 21 18.07 -4.18 -2.77
N HIS A 22 19.32 -4.28 -2.31
CA HIS A 22 20.12 -3.10 -1.95
C HIS A 22 20.41 -2.19 -3.14
N ASN A 23 20.62 -2.75 -4.32
CA ASN A 23 20.78 -1.97 -5.55
C ASN A 23 19.49 -1.25 -5.92
N ALA A 24 18.34 -1.92 -5.81
CA ALA A 24 17.05 -1.32 -6.04
C ALA A 24 16.76 -0.20 -5.01
N LEU A 25 17.01 -0.46 -3.73
CA LEU A 25 16.82 0.53 -2.67
C LEU A 25 17.68 1.78 -2.91
N LYS A 26 18.95 1.60 -3.21
CA LYS A 26 19.86 2.71 -3.52
C LYS A 26 19.41 3.52 -4.73
N HIS A 27 18.87 2.87 -5.76
CA HIS A 27 18.43 3.54 -6.99
C HIS A 27 17.09 4.28 -6.80
N TYR A 28 16.15 3.66 -6.09
CA TYR A 28 14.79 4.15 -5.99
C TYR A 28 14.49 4.91 -4.68
N ALA A 29 15.41 5.00 -3.72
CA ALA A 29 15.16 5.70 -2.45
C ALA A 29 14.69 7.15 -2.68
N LYS A 30 15.41 7.91 -3.50
CA LYS A 30 15.07 9.30 -3.80
C LYS A 30 13.78 9.44 -4.62
N PRO A 31 13.55 8.71 -5.72
CA PRO A 31 12.25 8.71 -6.40
C PRO A 31 11.07 8.39 -5.48
N VAL A 32 11.20 7.35 -4.64
CA VAL A 32 10.14 6.99 -3.68
C VAL A 32 9.96 8.06 -2.62
N ALA A 33 11.03 8.65 -2.09
CA ALA A 33 10.94 9.74 -1.12
C ALA A 33 10.22 10.96 -1.70
N ASN A 34 10.50 11.34 -2.94
CA ASN A 34 9.81 12.43 -3.64
C ASN A 34 8.32 12.10 -3.82
N ALA A 35 7.98 10.91 -4.28
CA ALA A 35 6.59 10.48 -4.44
C ALA A 35 5.84 10.44 -3.10
N VAL A 36 6.48 9.98 -2.01
CA VAL A 36 5.93 10.04 -0.64
C VAL A 36 5.67 11.48 -0.23
N GLY A 37 6.60 12.38 -0.52
CA GLY A 37 6.44 13.81 -0.22
C GLY A 37 5.28 14.45 -0.98
N MET A 38 5.18 14.21 -2.28
CA MET A 38 4.06 14.68 -3.11
C MET A 38 2.71 14.13 -2.62
N LEU A 39 2.67 12.83 -2.29
CA LEU A 39 1.48 12.21 -1.72
C LEU A 39 1.08 12.86 -0.39
N ALA A 40 2.04 13.06 0.51
CA ALA A 40 1.80 13.70 1.81
C ALA A 40 1.26 15.12 1.67
N ASP A 41 1.78 15.90 0.73
CA ASP A 41 1.30 17.25 0.42
C ASP A 41 -0.15 17.22 -0.05
N LYS A 42 -0.48 16.36 -1.02
CA LYS A 42 -1.85 16.16 -1.50
C LYS A 42 -2.81 15.72 -0.37
N ILE A 43 -2.36 14.82 0.50
CA ILE A 43 -3.15 14.36 1.65
C ILE A 43 -3.47 15.53 2.60
N ILE A 44 -2.48 16.34 2.96
CA ILE A 44 -2.69 17.49 3.84
C ILE A 44 -3.64 18.51 3.20
N GLU A 45 -3.50 18.76 1.89
CA GLU A 45 -4.38 19.68 1.16
C GLU A 45 -5.83 19.18 1.12
N ASN A 46 -6.05 17.89 0.84
CA ASN A 46 -7.40 17.31 0.67
C ASN A 46 -8.11 16.95 1.98
N LYS A 47 -7.38 16.40 2.95
CA LYS A 47 -7.96 15.87 4.21
C LYS A 47 -7.68 16.76 5.43
N GLY A 48 -6.78 17.73 5.30
CA GLY A 48 -6.37 18.60 6.41
C GLY A 48 -5.56 17.87 7.48
N LYS A 49 -5.59 18.40 8.71
CA LYS A 49 -4.71 17.93 9.80
C LYS A 49 -5.32 16.85 10.69
N LYS A 50 -6.60 16.58 10.57
CA LYS A 50 -7.35 15.67 11.45
C LYS A 50 -7.72 14.38 10.72
N MET A 51 -6.72 13.65 10.27
CA MET A 51 -6.89 12.37 9.60
C MET A 51 -6.26 11.23 10.39
N VAL A 52 -6.62 10.00 10.07
CA VAL A 52 -5.98 8.77 10.47
C VAL A 52 -5.60 7.97 9.23
N LEU A 53 -4.33 7.61 9.12
CA LEU A 53 -3.84 6.77 8.03
C LEU A 53 -4.10 5.30 8.37
N VAL A 54 -4.69 4.58 7.45
CA VAL A 54 -5.02 3.15 7.61
C VAL A 54 -4.40 2.37 6.45
N SER A 55 -3.24 1.80 6.69
CA SER A 55 -2.50 1.05 5.68
C SER A 55 -3.13 -0.31 5.41
N LEU A 56 -3.34 -0.62 4.14
CA LEU A 56 -3.76 -1.95 3.72
C LEU A 56 -2.59 -2.92 3.91
N ALA A 57 -2.80 -3.90 4.75
CA ALA A 57 -1.77 -4.88 5.05
C ALA A 57 -1.59 -5.84 3.84
N ARG A 58 -0.36 -6.10 3.46
CA ARG A 58 0.90 -5.74 4.11
C ARG A 58 1.66 -4.61 3.36
N ALA A 59 1.50 -4.50 2.04
CA ALA A 59 2.27 -3.61 1.17
C ALA A 59 2.12 -2.12 1.54
N GLY A 60 0.95 -1.71 2.02
CA GLY A 60 0.69 -0.34 2.44
C GLY A 60 1.37 0.08 3.75
N ILE A 61 1.80 -0.88 4.61
CA ILE A 61 2.32 -0.56 5.94
C ILE A 61 3.57 0.33 5.89
N PRO A 62 4.65 -0.04 5.16
CA PRO A 62 5.85 0.79 5.10
C PRO A 62 5.55 2.17 4.48
N ILE A 63 4.62 2.23 3.55
CA ILE A 63 4.22 3.49 2.91
C ILE A 63 3.47 4.39 3.90
N GLY A 64 2.51 3.86 4.64
CA GLY A 64 1.82 4.64 5.68
C GLY A 64 2.77 5.17 6.74
N ILE A 65 3.81 4.41 7.11
CA ILE A 65 4.86 4.86 8.02
C ILE A 65 5.65 6.01 7.40
N LEU A 66 6.08 5.90 6.14
CA LEU A 66 6.82 6.94 5.44
C LEU A 66 5.98 8.22 5.28
N VAL A 67 4.72 8.11 4.87
CA VAL A 67 3.80 9.25 4.77
C VAL A 67 3.62 9.94 6.12
N LYS A 68 3.39 9.17 7.19
CA LYS A 68 3.30 9.69 8.56
C LYS A 68 4.58 10.44 8.96
N ARG A 69 5.75 9.84 8.71
CA ARG A 69 7.05 10.45 9.03
C ARG A 69 7.28 11.73 8.22
N TYR A 70 6.93 11.72 6.94
CA TYR A 70 7.04 12.91 6.10
C TYR A 70 6.11 14.05 6.55
N ILE A 71 4.85 13.75 6.88
CA ILE A 71 3.92 14.74 7.43
C ILE A 71 4.47 15.35 8.73
N LYS A 72 5.07 14.53 9.59
CA LYS A 72 5.76 15.05 10.80
C LYS A 72 6.97 15.89 10.45
N PHE A 73 7.79 15.46 9.50
CA PHE A 73 9.00 16.17 9.05
C PHE A 73 8.66 17.55 8.48
N LYS A 74 7.72 17.63 7.55
CA LYS A 74 7.42 18.88 6.84
C LYS A 74 6.45 19.80 7.59
N TYR A 75 5.44 19.23 8.24
CA TYR A 75 4.32 19.97 8.83
C TYR A 75 4.30 19.98 10.36
N GLY A 76 5.17 19.22 11.02
CA GLY A 76 5.18 19.09 12.47
C GLY A 76 3.97 18.34 13.06
N ILE A 77 3.16 17.68 12.22
CA ILE A 77 1.91 17.01 12.62
C ILE A 77 2.16 15.53 12.83
N ASN A 78 1.78 15.02 14.00
CA ASN A 78 1.84 13.58 14.29
C ASN A 78 0.46 12.95 14.04
N VAL A 79 0.24 12.38 12.87
CA VAL A 79 -1.00 11.70 12.52
C VAL A 79 -1.03 10.27 13.06
N PRO A 80 -2.19 9.77 13.56
CA PRO A 80 -2.35 8.36 13.89
C PRO A 80 -2.18 7.49 12.65
N HIS A 81 -1.62 6.30 12.83
CA HIS A 81 -1.44 5.32 11.77
C HIS A 81 -1.76 3.93 12.28
N TYR A 82 -2.56 3.20 11.53
CA TYR A 82 -2.96 1.83 11.77
C TYR A 82 -2.74 0.99 10.51
N SER A 83 -2.69 -0.32 10.70
CA SER A 83 -2.72 -1.29 9.62
C SER A 83 -4.02 -2.07 9.68
N ILE A 84 -4.61 -2.38 8.53
CA ILE A 84 -5.82 -3.18 8.45
C ILE A 84 -5.66 -4.28 7.39
N SER A 85 -6.17 -5.45 7.69
CA SER A 85 -6.19 -6.56 6.75
C SER A 85 -7.29 -6.38 5.72
N ILE A 86 -6.95 -6.62 4.45
CA ILE A 86 -7.91 -6.80 3.37
C ILE A 86 -7.53 -8.07 2.58
N ILE A 87 -8.50 -8.94 2.35
CA ILE A 87 -8.29 -10.24 1.71
C ILE A 87 -9.17 -10.31 0.47
N ARG A 88 -8.55 -10.46 -0.71
CA ARG A 88 -9.29 -10.59 -1.96
C ARG A 88 -10.34 -11.72 -1.86
N GLY A 89 -11.60 -11.38 -2.13
CA GLY A 89 -12.74 -12.32 -2.09
C GLY A 89 -13.23 -12.66 -0.69
N ARG A 90 -12.65 -12.07 0.37
CA ARG A 90 -13.12 -12.23 1.77
C ARG A 90 -13.33 -10.90 2.49
N GLY A 91 -12.82 -9.82 1.90
CA GLY A 91 -13.06 -8.47 2.37
C GLY A 91 -12.05 -7.92 3.37
N ILE A 92 -12.40 -6.75 3.90
CA ILE A 92 -11.66 -6.04 4.94
C ILE A 92 -12.00 -6.60 6.31
N ASP A 93 -11.11 -6.43 7.28
CA ASP A 93 -11.34 -6.83 8.67
C ASP A 93 -12.43 -5.95 9.33
N ASP A 94 -13.64 -6.50 9.45
CA ASP A 94 -14.79 -5.81 10.03
C ASP A 94 -14.57 -5.40 11.50
N ASN A 95 -13.89 -6.24 12.28
CA ASN A 95 -13.64 -5.95 13.69
C ASN A 95 -12.62 -4.82 13.83
N ALA A 96 -11.61 -4.76 12.95
CA ALA A 96 -10.68 -3.64 12.89
C ALA A 96 -11.36 -2.36 12.42
N MET A 97 -12.30 -2.42 11.47
CA MET A 97 -13.09 -1.25 11.06
C MET A 97 -13.96 -0.73 12.21
N LYS A 98 -14.64 -1.61 12.94
CA LYS A 98 -15.40 -1.22 14.14
C LYS A 98 -14.53 -0.52 15.17
N TYR A 99 -13.37 -1.10 15.48
CA TYR A 99 -12.41 -0.51 16.41
C TYR A 99 -11.95 0.90 15.99
N LEU A 100 -11.73 1.12 14.70
CA LEU A 100 -11.36 2.43 14.17
C LEU A 100 -12.51 3.43 14.31
N LEU A 101 -13.74 3.01 13.98
CA LEU A 101 -14.92 3.86 14.02
C LEU A 101 -15.39 4.21 15.46
N GLU A 102 -15.00 3.43 16.46
CA GLU A 102 -15.18 3.80 17.88
C GLU A 102 -14.27 4.98 18.29
N LYS A 103 -13.14 5.16 17.60
CA LYS A 103 -12.12 6.16 17.95
C LYS A 103 -12.11 7.38 17.05
N TYR A 104 -12.48 7.21 15.80
CA TYR A 104 -12.38 8.23 14.76
C TYR A 104 -13.69 8.41 14.03
N ARG A 105 -13.95 9.64 13.59
CA ARG A 105 -15.08 9.90 12.71
C ARG A 105 -14.81 9.27 11.33
N PRO A 106 -15.84 8.76 10.63
CA PRO A 106 -15.68 8.13 9.32
C PRO A 106 -14.84 8.95 8.32
N GLN A 107 -15.05 10.26 8.28
CA GLN A 107 -14.39 11.17 7.34
C GLN A 107 -12.88 11.36 7.62
N GLN A 108 -12.41 10.94 8.79
CA GLN A 108 -10.99 11.04 9.16
C GLN A 108 -10.19 9.85 8.62
N ILE A 109 -10.84 8.74 8.26
CA ILE A 109 -10.19 7.52 7.79
C ILE A 109 -9.69 7.75 6.36
N LEU A 110 -8.40 7.47 6.14
CA LEU A 110 -7.78 7.48 4.81
C LEU A 110 -6.98 6.19 4.63
N PHE A 111 -7.38 5.39 3.66
CA PHE A 111 -6.66 4.17 3.32
C PHE A 111 -5.37 4.47 2.57
N VAL A 112 -4.34 3.67 2.81
CA VAL A 112 -3.01 3.83 2.21
C VAL A 112 -2.52 2.49 1.68
N ASP A 113 -1.97 2.50 0.46
CA ASP A 113 -1.25 1.37 -0.12
C ASP A 113 0.01 1.85 -0.84
N GLY A 114 0.82 0.95 -1.35
CA GLY A 114 2.07 1.29 -2.01
C GLY A 114 1.89 1.67 -3.47
N TRP A 115 1.32 0.77 -4.23
CA TRP A 115 1.18 0.85 -5.68
C TRP A 115 -0.19 0.32 -6.10
N ILE A 116 -0.78 0.95 -7.09
CA ILE A 116 -2.06 0.51 -7.63
C ILE A 116 -1.94 0.24 -9.13
N GLY A 117 -2.36 -0.96 -9.51
CA GLY A 117 -2.43 -1.36 -10.90
C GLY A 117 -3.86 -1.31 -11.43
N LYS A 118 -4.43 -2.46 -11.85
CA LYS A 118 -5.81 -2.52 -12.36
C LYS A 118 -6.91 -2.15 -11.35
N GLY A 119 -6.58 -1.84 -10.11
CA GLY A 119 -7.55 -1.46 -9.09
C GLY A 119 -8.29 -2.64 -8.44
N ALA A 120 -7.76 -3.87 -8.51
CA ALA A 120 -8.42 -5.03 -7.91
C ALA A 120 -8.65 -4.86 -6.40
N ILE A 121 -7.65 -4.37 -5.68
CA ILE A 121 -7.76 -4.09 -4.23
C ILE A 121 -8.66 -2.88 -3.98
N LEU A 122 -8.59 -1.85 -4.81
CA LEU A 122 -9.49 -0.70 -4.71
C LEU A 122 -10.96 -1.10 -4.91
N ASN A 123 -11.25 -2.00 -5.84
CA ASN A 123 -12.61 -2.50 -6.06
C ASN A 123 -13.10 -3.33 -4.87
N GLU A 124 -12.26 -4.18 -4.27
CA GLU A 124 -12.59 -4.90 -3.04
C GLU A 124 -12.84 -3.90 -1.89
N LEU A 125 -11.96 -2.91 -1.72
CA LEU A 125 -12.11 -1.87 -0.73
C LEU A 125 -13.43 -1.09 -0.90
N LYS A 126 -13.73 -0.63 -2.12
CA LYS A 126 -14.99 0.09 -2.42
C LYS A 126 -16.22 -0.73 -2.07
N LYS A 127 -16.20 -2.01 -2.42
CA LYS A 127 -17.30 -2.94 -2.11
C LYS A 127 -17.52 -3.05 -0.60
N ASP A 128 -16.46 -3.28 0.17
CA ASP A 128 -16.56 -3.50 1.60
C ASP A 128 -16.88 -2.22 2.36
N ILE A 129 -16.24 -1.10 1.99
CA ILE A 129 -16.46 0.20 2.64
C ILE A 129 -17.86 0.74 2.39
N SER A 130 -18.57 0.29 1.36
CA SER A 130 -19.98 0.65 1.15
C SER A 130 -20.90 0.28 2.31
N ALA A 131 -20.50 -0.65 3.18
CA ALA A 131 -21.22 -1.02 4.40
C ALA A 131 -21.01 -0.04 5.57
N TYR A 132 -20.05 0.89 5.47
CA TYR A 132 -19.70 1.82 6.55
C TYR A 132 -20.08 3.26 6.19
N GLU A 133 -21.21 3.73 6.70
CA GLU A 133 -21.73 5.06 6.39
C GLU A 133 -20.71 6.17 6.70
N GLY A 134 -20.47 7.03 5.71
CA GLY A 134 -19.59 8.18 5.82
C GLY A 134 -18.10 7.88 5.71
N VAL A 135 -17.67 6.60 5.59
CA VAL A 135 -16.28 6.24 5.29
C VAL A 135 -16.06 6.32 3.78
N SER A 136 -15.03 7.06 3.37
CA SER A 136 -14.61 7.07 1.97
C SER A 136 -13.70 5.87 1.67
N ALA A 137 -13.89 5.25 0.51
CA ALA A 137 -12.96 4.26 -0.04
C ALA A 137 -11.80 4.89 -0.82
N ASP A 138 -11.56 6.21 -0.65
CA ASP A 138 -10.38 6.86 -1.21
C ASP A 138 -9.11 6.16 -0.71
N ILE A 139 -8.20 5.93 -1.63
CA ILE A 139 -6.92 5.28 -1.35
C ILE A 139 -5.78 6.20 -1.77
N ALA A 140 -4.85 6.39 -0.86
CA ALA A 140 -3.62 7.14 -1.10
C ALA A 140 -2.49 6.16 -1.42
N VAL A 141 -1.79 6.36 -2.54
CA VAL A 141 -0.71 5.46 -3.01
C VAL A 141 0.52 6.24 -3.44
N VAL A 142 1.69 5.62 -3.36
CA VAL A 142 2.94 6.24 -3.85
C VAL A 142 2.93 6.31 -5.36
N ALA A 143 2.55 5.22 -6.04
CA ALA A 143 2.53 5.17 -7.50
C ALA A 143 1.20 4.62 -8.04
N ASP A 144 0.65 5.31 -9.04
CA ASP A 144 -0.58 4.97 -9.74
C ASP A 144 -0.41 5.09 -11.26
N PRO A 145 0.33 4.18 -11.90
CA PRO A 145 0.52 4.21 -13.34
C PRO A 145 -0.77 3.98 -14.15
N ALA A 146 -1.81 3.42 -13.51
CA ALA A 146 -3.11 3.21 -14.14
C ALA A 146 -4.05 4.42 -14.03
N ASN A 147 -3.65 5.47 -13.31
CA ASN A 147 -4.42 6.70 -13.11
C ASN A 147 -5.85 6.45 -12.57
N VAL A 148 -5.96 5.63 -11.54
CA VAL A 148 -7.24 5.22 -10.93
C VAL A 148 -7.58 5.93 -9.63
N THR A 149 -6.63 6.70 -9.06
CA THR A 149 -6.84 7.51 -7.86
C THR A 149 -6.24 8.92 -8.00
N GLU A 150 -6.87 9.91 -7.39
CA GLU A 150 -6.35 11.28 -7.34
C GLU A 150 -5.24 11.45 -6.28
N LEU A 151 -5.28 10.63 -5.23
CA LEU A 151 -4.32 10.67 -4.14
C LEU A 151 -3.12 9.76 -4.42
N CYS A 152 -2.29 10.14 -5.38
CA CYS A 152 -1.04 9.45 -5.68
C CYS A 152 0.17 10.38 -5.61
N GLY A 153 1.31 9.82 -5.33
CA GLY A 153 2.59 10.53 -5.34
C GLY A 153 3.11 10.76 -6.75
N THR A 154 2.94 9.78 -7.62
CA THR A 154 3.31 9.85 -9.04
C THR A 154 2.44 8.92 -9.88
N HIS A 155 2.29 9.25 -11.17
CA HIS A 155 1.72 8.36 -12.18
C HIS A 155 2.78 7.55 -12.94
N GLU A 156 4.06 7.76 -12.64
CA GLU A 156 5.11 6.91 -13.19
C GLU A 156 5.09 5.52 -12.56
N ASP A 157 5.42 4.51 -13.35
CA ASP A 157 5.61 3.14 -12.86
C ASP A 157 7.00 3.02 -12.21
N ILE A 158 7.09 3.42 -10.95
CA ILE A 158 8.31 3.32 -10.17
C ILE A 158 8.34 2.05 -9.33
N LEU A 159 9.50 1.41 -9.27
CA LEU A 159 9.71 0.30 -8.36
C LEU A 159 9.77 0.81 -6.91
N ILE A 160 8.90 0.27 -6.06
CA ILE A 160 8.96 0.46 -4.61
C ILE A 160 9.73 -0.74 -4.03
N PRO A 161 10.96 -0.55 -3.53
CA PRO A 161 11.83 -1.68 -3.15
C PRO A 161 11.28 -2.56 -2.03
N SER A 162 10.32 -2.09 -1.23
CA SER A 162 9.63 -2.94 -0.25
C SER A 162 8.92 -4.14 -0.88
N SER A 163 8.60 -4.08 -2.18
CA SER A 163 8.05 -5.23 -2.91
C SER A 163 9.03 -6.40 -2.98
N CYS A 164 10.34 -6.13 -2.94
CA CYS A 164 11.38 -7.16 -2.88
C CYS A 164 11.39 -7.89 -1.52
N LEU A 165 10.81 -7.32 -0.49
CA LEU A 165 10.75 -7.87 0.86
C LEU A 165 9.44 -8.63 1.14
N ASN A 166 8.63 -8.85 0.14
CA ASN A 166 7.26 -9.35 0.27
C ASN A 166 7.15 -10.81 0.79
N SER A 167 8.22 -11.55 0.78
CA SER A 167 8.18 -12.95 1.21
C SER A 167 8.71 -13.15 2.62
N THR A 168 9.82 -12.52 3.01
CA THR A 168 10.53 -13.05 4.16
C THR A 168 10.86 -12.04 5.24
N VAL A 169 11.17 -10.81 4.89
CA VAL A 169 11.92 -9.94 5.78
C VAL A 169 11.28 -8.58 6.02
N SER A 170 10.08 -8.37 5.54
CA SER A 170 9.36 -7.14 5.79
C SER A 170 8.43 -7.28 6.99
N GLY A 171 8.89 -6.85 8.15
CA GLY A 171 8.06 -6.75 9.34
C GLY A 171 7.79 -8.06 10.05
N LEU A 172 8.55 -9.12 9.79
CA LEU A 172 8.47 -10.41 10.49
C LEU A 172 7.06 -11.04 10.51
N ILE A 173 6.17 -10.55 9.68
CA ILE A 173 4.77 -10.94 9.67
C ILE A 173 4.40 -11.46 8.28
N SER A 174 3.75 -12.61 8.22
CA SER A 174 3.22 -13.17 6.99
C SER A 174 2.09 -12.32 6.40
N ARG A 175 1.56 -12.77 5.28
CA ARG A 175 0.29 -12.28 4.76
C ARG A 175 -0.80 -12.44 5.80
N THR A 176 -1.87 -11.64 5.64
CA THR A 176 -3.06 -11.75 6.46
C THR A 176 -3.59 -13.19 6.46
N PHE A 177 -3.95 -13.66 7.62
CA PHE A 177 -4.35 -15.02 7.88
C PHE A 177 -5.78 -15.05 8.40
N LEU A 178 -6.61 -15.87 7.78
CA LEU A 178 -8.01 -16.05 8.17
C LEU A 178 -8.42 -17.51 7.97
N ARG A 179 -8.44 -18.26 9.07
CA ARG A 179 -8.85 -19.64 9.10
C ARG A 179 -9.78 -19.86 10.29
N ASP A 180 -10.98 -20.34 10.02
CA ASP A 180 -12.10 -20.38 10.95
C ASP A 180 -11.87 -21.23 12.21
N ASP A 181 -10.92 -22.17 12.16
CA ASP A 181 -10.53 -22.99 13.32
C ASP A 181 -9.53 -22.29 14.26
N ILE A 182 -9.00 -21.12 13.87
CA ILE A 182 -8.02 -20.36 14.65
C ILE A 182 -8.53 -18.93 14.94
N ILE A 183 -9.12 -18.29 13.94
CA ILE A 183 -9.63 -16.92 14.05
C ILE A 183 -11.14 -16.97 14.26
N GLY A 184 -11.59 -16.57 15.44
CA GLY A 184 -13.00 -16.50 15.78
C GLY A 184 -13.71 -15.30 15.14
N ARG A 185 -15.02 -15.28 15.27
CA ARG A 185 -15.87 -14.23 14.67
C ARG A 185 -15.59 -12.83 15.20
N ASP A 186 -15.19 -12.73 16.46
CA ASP A 186 -14.95 -11.46 17.14
C ASP A 186 -13.46 -11.09 17.21
N ASP A 187 -12.60 -11.90 16.59
CA ASP A 187 -11.17 -11.65 16.50
C ASP A 187 -10.85 -10.75 15.29
N PHE A 188 -9.69 -10.08 15.34
CA PHE A 188 -9.10 -9.47 14.16
C PHE A 188 -8.56 -10.54 13.22
N HIS A 189 -8.46 -10.22 11.93
CA HIS A 189 -7.69 -11.06 11.02
C HIS A 189 -6.28 -11.26 11.55
N GLY A 190 -5.80 -12.48 11.50
CA GLY A 190 -4.48 -12.84 12.00
C GLY A 190 -3.36 -12.64 10.99
N ALA A 191 -2.14 -12.80 11.47
CA ALA A 191 -0.94 -12.95 10.68
C ALA A 191 0.03 -13.87 11.43
N VAL A 192 0.86 -14.61 10.68
CA VAL A 192 1.90 -15.43 11.32
C VAL A 192 3.12 -14.56 11.60
N TYR A 193 3.64 -14.64 12.80
CA TYR A 193 4.87 -13.96 13.20
C TYR A 193 6.06 -14.90 13.11
N TYR A 194 7.11 -14.48 12.42
CA TYR A 194 8.33 -15.26 12.19
C TYR A 194 9.49 -14.72 13.03
N GLY A 195 9.43 -14.94 14.33
CA GLY A 195 10.45 -14.48 15.28
C GLY A 195 11.87 -14.99 14.99
N GLU A 196 11.97 -16.17 14.38
CA GLU A 196 13.23 -16.78 13.95
C GLU A 196 13.92 -16.02 12.81
N LEU A 197 13.23 -15.14 12.10
CA LEU A 197 13.78 -14.31 11.03
C LEU A 197 14.12 -12.89 11.45
N THR A 198 14.09 -12.59 12.76
CA THR A 198 14.34 -11.24 13.32
C THR A 198 15.66 -10.65 12.84
N ASP A 199 16.73 -11.44 12.81
CA ASP A 199 18.06 -10.99 12.40
C ASP A 199 18.15 -10.65 10.89
N SER A 200 17.17 -11.08 10.12
CA SER A 200 17.07 -10.84 8.68
C SER A 200 16.03 -9.76 8.34
N ASP A 201 15.41 -9.11 9.32
CA ASP A 201 14.40 -8.08 9.07
C ASP A 201 15.03 -6.78 8.55
N LEU A 202 14.55 -6.32 7.41
CA LEU A 202 15.02 -5.12 6.72
C LEU A 202 14.00 -3.97 6.73
N SER A 203 12.96 -4.07 7.54
CA SER A 203 11.90 -3.06 7.57
C SER A 203 12.44 -1.67 7.90
N TYR A 204 13.31 -1.56 8.88
CA TYR A 204 13.93 -0.29 9.25
C TYR A 204 14.97 0.18 8.23
N ASP A 205 15.77 -0.74 7.65
CA ASP A 205 16.72 -0.40 6.58
C ASP A 205 16.00 0.28 5.41
N PHE A 206 14.87 -0.28 4.97
CA PHE A 206 14.04 0.31 3.93
C PHE A 206 13.50 1.70 4.32
N ILE A 207 12.86 1.81 5.49
CA ILE A 207 12.21 3.06 5.92
C ILE A 207 13.24 4.16 6.14
N GLU A 208 14.32 3.90 6.84
CA GLU A 208 15.35 4.89 7.18
C GLU A 208 16.15 5.34 5.95
N THR A 209 16.36 4.44 4.99
CA THR A 209 17.04 4.80 3.74
C THR A 209 16.21 5.78 2.93
N ILE A 210 14.90 5.58 2.84
CA ILE A 210 14.01 6.52 2.14
C ILE A 210 13.83 7.81 2.94
N GLU A 211 13.72 7.75 4.26
CA GLU A 211 13.59 8.93 5.12
C GLU A 211 14.77 9.89 5.01
N LYS A 212 15.99 9.38 4.81
CA LYS A 212 17.19 10.20 4.57
C LYS A 212 17.11 11.06 3.31
N GLU A 213 16.29 10.66 2.35
CA GLU A 213 16.06 11.38 1.08
C GLU A 213 14.90 12.40 1.17
N PHE A 214 14.27 12.56 2.33
CA PHE A 214 13.17 13.52 2.49
C PHE A 214 13.64 14.94 2.23
N ASN A 215 12.86 15.68 1.43
CA ASN A 215 13.10 17.08 1.11
C ASN A 215 11.81 17.88 1.34
N MET A 216 11.94 19.09 1.86
CA MET A 216 10.81 20.02 2.03
C MET A 216 10.35 20.64 0.71
N GLU A 217 11.27 20.79 -0.24
CA GLU A 217 11.02 21.30 -1.58
C GLU A 217 10.76 20.13 -2.54
N ASN A 218 9.54 19.60 -2.50
CA ASN A 218 9.15 18.67 -3.53
C ASN A 218 9.08 19.42 -4.85
N THR A 219 9.79 18.94 -5.84
CA THR A 219 9.57 19.41 -7.21
C THR A 219 8.19 18.89 -7.60
N PRO A 220 7.19 19.77 -7.86
CA PRO A 220 5.93 19.29 -8.39
C PRO A 220 6.25 18.46 -9.62
N ASP A 221 5.75 17.25 -9.65
CA ASP A 221 5.77 16.48 -10.87
C ASP A 221 4.96 17.30 -11.88
N LEU A 222 5.61 17.91 -12.84
CA LEU A 222 4.99 18.64 -13.93
C LEU A 222 4.31 17.67 -14.91
N GLU A 223 3.96 16.48 -14.42
CA GLU A 223 3.21 15.53 -15.18
C GLU A 223 1.91 16.18 -15.66
N LYS A 224 1.91 16.46 -16.94
CA LYS A 224 0.66 16.66 -17.66
C LYS A 224 -0.24 15.50 -17.27
N ARG A 225 -1.39 15.80 -16.63
CA ARG A 225 -2.48 14.84 -16.49
C ARG A 225 -2.62 14.17 -17.84
N VAL A 226 -2.26 12.90 -17.93
CA VAL A 226 -2.56 12.09 -19.10
C VAL A 226 -4.06 11.95 -19.06
N GLU A 227 -4.76 12.54 -20.05
CA GLU A 227 -6.24 12.54 -20.09
C GLU A 227 -6.81 11.13 -20.29
N SER A 228 -5.99 10.17 -20.73
CA SER A 228 -6.41 8.77 -20.85
C SER A 228 -6.08 8.02 -19.55
N GLN A 229 -7.06 7.33 -19.01
CA GLN A 229 -6.80 6.30 -18.03
C GLN A 229 -5.96 5.22 -18.70
N GLY A 230 -4.83 4.80 -18.11
CA GLY A 230 -3.95 3.78 -18.67
C GLY A 230 -4.67 2.44 -18.99
N ILE A 231 -5.82 2.20 -18.36
CA ILE A 231 -6.75 1.12 -18.68
C ILE A 231 -7.25 1.21 -20.13
N ASP A 232 -7.55 2.41 -20.66
CA ASP A 232 -8.03 2.57 -22.04
C ASP A 232 -6.93 2.20 -23.05
N GLU A 233 -5.67 2.51 -22.73
CA GLU A 233 -4.54 2.09 -23.55
C GLU A 233 -4.34 0.57 -23.51
N VAL A 234 -4.47 -0.05 -22.32
CA VAL A 234 -4.43 -1.52 -22.16
C VAL A 234 -5.54 -2.18 -23.00
N ILE A 235 -6.76 -1.64 -22.95
CA ILE A 235 -7.89 -2.11 -23.78
C ILE A 235 -7.56 -1.98 -25.27
N ASN A 236 -7.02 -0.84 -25.69
CA ASN A 236 -6.67 -0.61 -27.10
C ASN A 236 -5.54 -1.54 -27.57
N ILE A 237 -4.53 -1.78 -26.73
CA ILE A 237 -3.48 -2.76 -27.00
C ILE A 237 -4.10 -4.16 -27.10
N GLY A 238 -4.97 -4.54 -26.15
CA GLY A 238 -5.66 -5.82 -26.17
C GLY A 238 -6.41 -6.08 -27.47
N LYS A 239 -7.16 -5.09 -27.96
CA LYS A 239 -7.88 -5.17 -29.24
C LYS A 239 -6.96 -5.45 -30.43
N ASN A 240 -5.74 -4.91 -30.44
CA ASN A 240 -4.76 -5.20 -31.48
C ASN A 240 -4.33 -6.67 -31.51
N PHE A 241 -4.53 -7.38 -30.40
CA PHE A 241 -4.28 -8.82 -30.26
C PHE A 241 -5.57 -9.66 -30.29
N GLY A 242 -6.72 -9.06 -30.62
CA GLY A 242 -8.02 -9.75 -30.64
C GLY A 242 -8.57 -10.07 -29.25
N ILE A 243 -8.15 -9.33 -28.22
CA ILE A 243 -8.63 -9.47 -26.85
C ILE A 243 -9.56 -8.31 -26.55
N ASP A 244 -10.88 -8.56 -26.56
CA ASP A 244 -11.90 -7.53 -26.28
C ASP A 244 -12.27 -7.45 -24.79
N ASP A 245 -12.03 -8.51 -24.02
CA ASP A 245 -12.30 -8.55 -22.57
C ASP A 245 -11.04 -8.26 -21.78
N ILE A 246 -11.02 -7.10 -21.11
CA ILE A 246 -9.90 -6.68 -20.25
C ILE A 246 -9.59 -7.67 -19.12
N ASN A 247 -10.57 -8.46 -18.67
CA ASN A 247 -10.37 -9.45 -17.62
C ASN A 247 -9.47 -10.61 -18.08
N LEU A 248 -9.33 -10.80 -19.40
CA LEU A 248 -8.40 -11.78 -19.98
C LEU A 248 -6.97 -11.26 -20.03
N ILE A 249 -6.77 -9.95 -19.92
CA ILE A 249 -5.46 -9.34 -19.84
C ILE A 249 -5.00 -9.41 -18.39
N LYS A 250 -4.10 -10.34 -18.10
CA LYS A 250 -3.43 -10.40 -16.82
C LYS A 250 -2.25 -9.45 -16.87
N PRO A 251 -2.21 -8.36 -16.09
CA PRO A 251 -0.96 -7.61 -15.98
C PRO A 251 0.05 -8.55 -15.35
N GLY A 252 1.23 -8.55 -15.87
CA GLY A 252 2.38 -9.01 -15.12
C GLY A 252 2.42 -8.22 -13.80
N ILE A 253 2.54 -8.93 -12.73
CA ILE A 253 2.78 -8.36 -11.41
C ILE A 253 4.21 -7.86 -11.40
#